data_e61985fa1e7c612686441f6e031c7df4
#
_entry.id   e61985fa1e7c612686441f6e031c7df4
#
_cell.length_a   1.000
_cell.length_b   1.000
_cell.length_c   1.000
_cell.angle_alpha   90.00
_cell.angle_beta   90.00
_cell.angle_gamma   90.00
#
_symmetry.space_group_name_H-M   'P 1'
#
loop_
_entity.id
_entity.type
_entity.pdbx_description
1 polymer ?
#
loop_
_entity_poly.entity_id
_entity_poly.type
_entity_poly.pdbx_seq_one_letter_code
_entity_poly.pdbx_strand_id
1 'polypeptide(L)'
;MSKTTINLEQNGRIFPSWIMKNFKKFVLPDIIRKEGEDPCNEPVTTDKLTTYQAFIGEYLNYRSPFKDLLVYHGVGAGKTNTMINVYNILYNYTPKWNIFLLIPASLHDDPWLKDINRWMAQDDFDKRFANIIFIHYDSPFADRDFLEKVKKADASKTSLFVIEEAHRFINNVHNNVSSKKGKRAQVIYDYIQQEKKENSNTRIMLL
;
A
#
# COMPACT_ATOMS: atom_id res chain seq x y z
N MET A 1 22.22 1.51 20.99
CA MET A 1 20.76 1.72 21.01
C MET A 1 20.10 0.37 21.00
N SER A 2 19.40 0.00 22.07
CA SER A 2 18.70 -1.28 22.21
C SER A 2 17.64 -1.44 21.11
N LYS A 3 17.76 -2.50 20.30
CA LYS A 3 16.70 -2.91 19.38
C LYS A 3 15.57 -3.48 20.22
N THR A 4 14.56 -2.68 20.50
CA THR A 4 13.33 -3.20 21.09
C THR A 4 12.58 -3.97 19.99
N THR A 5 12.81 -5.26 19.91
CA THR A 5 12.02 -6.15 19.07
C THR A 5 10.69 -6.34 19.77
N ILE A 6 9.63 -5.74 19.24
CA ILE A 6 8.28 -5.99 19.73
C ILE A 6 7.86 -7.36 19.17
N ASN A 7 7.86 -8.36 20.03
CA ASN A 7 7.38 -9.69 19.67
C ASN A 7 5.86 -9.68 19.69
N LEU A 8 5.25 -9.51 18.51
CA LEU A 8 3.80 -9.52 18.33
C LEU A 8 3.20 -10.93 18.46
N GLU A 9 4.04 -11.98 18.41
CA GLU A 9 3.57 -13.36 18.45
C GLU A 9 3.12 -13.81 19.84
N GLN A 10 3.67 -13.23 20.91
CA GLN A 10 3.37 -13.70 22.27
C GLN A 10 1.96 -13.36 22.77
N ASN A 11 1.26 -12.35 22.23
CA ASN A 11 -0.06 -11.97 22.74
C ASN A 11 -1.10 -11.58 21.67
N GLY A 12 -0.76 -11.56 20.37
CA GLY A 12 -1.71 -11.25 19.30
C GLY A 12 -2.39 -9.88 19.38
N ARG A 13 -2.02 -9.06 20.36
CA ARG A 13 -2.60 -7.74 20.60
C ARG A 13 -1.57 -6.67 20.28
N ILE A 14 -1.89 -5.84 19.29
CA ILE A 14 -1.25 -4.55 19.14
C ILE A 14 -1.63 -3.75 20.39
N PHE A 15 -0.65 -3.43 21.24
CA PHE A 15 -0.94 -2.67 22.43
C PHE A 15 -1.40 -1.26 22.05
N PRO A 16 -2.65 -0.86 22.32
CA PRO A 16 -3.12 0.50 22.03
C PRO A 16 -2.18 1.56 22.60
N SER A 17 -1.58 1.30 23.75
CA SER A 17 -0.60 2.18 24.37
C SER A 17 0.65 2.42 23.53
N TRP A 18 1.13 1.41 22.79
CA TRP A 18 2.26 1.58 21.88
C TRP A 18 1.89 2.45 20.68
N ILE A 19 0.72 2.21 20.09
CA ILE A 19 0.18 3.05 19.01
C ILE A 19 0.05 4.49 19.49
N MET A 20 -0.61 4.71 20.61
CA MET A 20 -0.80 6.06 21.18
C MET A 20 0.54 6.75 21.45
N LYS A 21 1.53 6.05 21.98
CA LYS A 21 2.85 6.61 22.27
C LYS A 21 3.60 7.02 21.01
N ASN A 22 3.62 6.15 19.98
CA ASN A 22 4.45 6.36 18.80
C ASN A 22 3.78 7.24 17.74
N PHE A 23 2.44 7.30 17.72
CA PHE A 23 1.67 8.03 16.71
C PHE A 23 0.84 9.19 17.26
N LYS A 24 1.09 9.63 18.50
CA LYS A 24 0.37 10.75 19.14
C LYS A 24 0.39 12.03 18.28
N LYS A 25 1.46 12.26 17.52
CA LYS A 25 1.58 13.42 16.62
C LYS A 25 0.54 13.46 15.48
N PHE A 26 -0.13 12.34 15.22
CA PHE A 26 -1.15 12.21 14.17
C PHE A 26 -2.58 12.25 14.72
N VAL A 27 -2.76 12.50 16.02
CA VAL A 27 -4.10 12.72 16.57
C VAL A 27 -4.67 13.98 15.92
N LEU A 28 -5.82 13.82 15.30
CA LEU A 28 -6.53 14.96 14.74
C LEU A 28 -7.05 15.84 15.88
N PRO A 29 -6.92 17.17 15.79
CA PRO A 29 -7.54 18.06 16.74
C PRO A 29 -9.06 17.89 16.70
N ASP A 30 -9.70 18.10 17.84
CA ASP A 30 -11.16 18.14 17.89
C ASP A 30 -11.66 19.25 16.96
N ILE A 31 -12.60 18.92 16.07
CA ILE A 31 -13.24 19.90 15.20
C ILE A 31 -14.23 20.67 16.07
N ILE A 32 -13.75 21.70 16.75
CA ILE A 32 -14.60 22.66 17.44
C ILE A 32 -15.14 23.62 16.38
N ARG A 33 -16.37 23.39 15.93
CA ARG A 33 -17.05 24.30 15.01
C ARG A 33 -17.43 25.57 15.79
N LYS A 34 -16.92 26.71 15.36
CA LYS A 34 -17.46 27.99 15.80
C LYS A 34 -18.76 28.27 15.04
N GLU A 35 -19.71 28.83 15.73
CA GLU A 35 -21.00 29.23 15.14
C GLU A 35 -20.75 30.21 13.99
N GLY A 36 -21.16 29.86 12.76
CA GLY A 36 -20.96 30.68 11.54
C GLY A 36 -19.70 30.36 10.71
N GLU A 37 -18.85 29.44 11.11
CA GLU A 37 -17.76 28.93 10.25
C GLU A 37 -18.26 27.85 9.29
N ASP A 38 -18.17 28.13 7.99
CA ASP A 38 -18.39 27.13 6.95
C ASP A 38 -17.07 26.40 6.66
N PRO A 39 -16.94 25.10 7.02
CA PRO A 39 -15.72 24.32 6.78
C PRO A 39 -15.37 24.19 5.30
N CYS A 40 -16.29 24.50 4.38
CA CYS A 40 -16.06 24.48 2.94
C CYS A 40 -15.29 25.72 2.45
N ASN A 41 -15.16 26.76 3.27
CA ASN A 41 -14.44 27.99 2.92
C ASN A 41 -12.95 27.94 3.27
N GLU A 42 -12.44 26.88 3.90
CA GLU A 42 -11.01 26.72 4.09
C GLU A 42 -10.32 26.42 2.74
N PRO A 43 -9.20 27.11 2.43
CA PRO A 43 -8.47 26.84 1.20
C PRO A 43 -7.94 25.39 1.22
N VAL A 44 -8.44 24.57 0.30
CA VAL A 44 -7.95 23.21 0.12
C VAL A 44 -6.53 23.29 -0.40
N THR A 45 -5.56 23.06 0.47
CA THR A 45 -4.16 22.92 0.07
C THR A 45 -3.98 21.57 -0.62
N THR A 46 -4.15 21.54 -1.94
CA THR A 46 -4.13 20.33 -2.77
C THR A 46 -2.75 19.65 -2.84
N ASP A 47 -1.69 20.29 -2.37
CA ASP A 47 -0.30 19.84 -2.54
C ASP A 47 0.35 19.36 -1.24
N LYS A 48 -0.43 19.16 -0.18
CA LYS A 48 0.07 18.62 1.09
C LYS A 48 -0.61 17.29 1.42
N LEU A 49 0.19 16.37 1.95
CA LEU A 49 -0.33 15.14 2.53
C LEU A 49 -1.25 15.48 3.71
N THR A 50 -2.39 14.81 3.76
CA THR A 50 -3.24 14.88 4.95
C THR A 50 -2.61 14.14 6.12
N THR A 51 -3.05 14.45 7.33
CA THR A 51 -2.51 13.83 8.56
C THR A 51 -2.62 12.29 8.52
N TYR A 52 -3.71 11.75 8.00
CA TYR A 52 -3.89 10.31 7.90
C TYR A 52 -3.00 9.66 6.82
N GLN A 53 -2.73 10.36 5.70
CA GLN A 53 -1.78 9.87 4.68
C GLN A 53 -0.35 9.83 5.24
N ALA A 54 0.04 10.87 5.97
CA ALA A 54 1.32 10.92 6.66
C ALA A 54 1.44 9.84 7.75
N PHE A 55 0.36 9.60 8.52
CA PHE A 55 0.29 8.52 9.49
C PHE A 55 0.56 7.15 8.86
N ILE A 56 -0.10 6.84 7.74
CA ILE A 56 0.07 5.55 7.06
C ILE A 56 1.52 5.36 6.59
N GLY A 57 2.15 6.41 6.08
CA GLY A 57 3.55 6.38 5.70
C GLY A 57 4.48 6.02 6.87
N GLU A 58 4.24 6.60 8.04
CA GLU A 58 5.00 6.26 9.26
C GLU A 58 4.64 4.87 9.79
N TYR A 59 3.38 4.46 9.69
CA TYR A 59 2.92 3.15 10.16
C TYR A 59 3.57 2.01 9.37
N LEU A 60 3.75 2.15 8.07
CA LEU A 60 4.38 1.16 7.18
C LEU A 60 5.86 1.44 6.89
N ASN A 61 6.51 2.37 7.59
CA ASN A 61 7.91 2.67 7.35
C ASN A 61 8.82 1.44 7.52
N TYR A 62 10.04 1.51 7.05
CA TYR A 62 10.97 0.38 7.04
C TYR A 62 11.21 -0.23 8.44
N ARG A 63 11.26 0.62 9.48
CA ARG A 63 11.53 0.20 10.87
C ARG A 63 10.29 -0.28 11.61
N SER A 64 9.10 -0.07 11.03
CA SER A 64 7.85 -0.49 11.64
C SER A 64 7.78 -2.01 11.77
N PRO A 65 7.27 -2.55 12.88
CA PRO A 65 6.96 -3.97 12.99
C PRO A 65 5.78 -4.37 12.11
N PHE A 66 4.96 -3.39 11.69
CA PHE A 66 3.79 -3.61 10.84
C PHE A 66 4.20 -3.68 9.38
N LYS A 67 3.77 -4.73 8.71
CA LYS A 67 4.12 -4.98 7.31
C LYS A 67 2.90 -4.98 6.38
N ASP A 68 1.72 -5.09 6.96
CA ASP A 68 0.48 -5.25 6.21
C ASP A 68 -0.54 -4.22 6.68
N LEU A 69 -1.34 -3.70 5.75
CA LEU A 69 -2.37 -2.71 6.05
C LEU A 69 -3.54 -2.79 5.06
N LEU A 70 -4.75 -2.78 5.58
CA LEU A 70 -5.95 -2.43 4.83
C LEU A 70 -6.24 -0.93 5.02
N VAL A 71 -6.22 -0.20 3.92
CA VAL A 71 -6.55 1.23 3.89
C VAL A 71 -8.01 1.38 3.47
N TYR A 72 -8.88 1.53 4.43
CA TYR A 72 -10.30 1.73 4.19
C TYR A 72 -10.64 3.23 4.21
N HIS A 73 -10.49 3.85 3.06
CA HIS A 73 -10.79 5.27 2.85
C HIS A 73 -12.00 5.44 1.93
N GLY A 74 -12.78 6.48 2.15
CA GLY A 74 -13.86 6.87 1.23
C GLY A 74 -13.35 7.21 -0.17
N VAL A 75 -14.26 7.28 -1.12
CA VAL A 75 -13.96 7.73 -2.49
C VAL A 75 -13.41 9.16 -2.44
N GLY A 76 -12.36 9.43 -3.24
CA GLY A 76 -11.73 10.76 -3.29
C GLY A 76 -10.79 11.10 -2.13
N ALA A 77 -10.61 10.22 -1.14
CA ALA A 77 -9.74 10.47 0.01
C ALA A 77 -8.23 10.31 -0.30
N GLY A 78 -7.84 10.11 -1.56
CA GLY A 78 -6.44 10.07 -1.98
C GLY A 78 -5.70 8.77 -1.59
N LYS A 79 -6.33 7.59 -1.78
CA LYS A 79 -5.70 6.28 -1.56
C LYS A 79 -4.40 6.12 -2.35
N THR A 80 -4.42 6.48 -3.64
CA THR A 80 -3.26 6.45 -4.53
C THR A 80 -2.09 7.25 -3.95
N ASN A 81 -2.37 8.50 -3.52
CA ASN A 81 -1.34 9.35 -2.91
C ASN A 81 -0.78 8.76 -1.61
N THR A 82 -1.64 8.10 -0.82
CA THR A 82 -1.22 7.39 0.39
C THR A 82 -0.19 6.32 0.06
N MET A 83 -0.44 5.51 -0.96
CA MET A 83 0.50 4.47 -1.41
C MET A 83 1.81 5.06 -1.92
N ILE A 84 1.74 6.10 -2.76
CA ILE A 84 2.93 6.76 -3.30
C ILE A 84 3.78 7.33 -2.16
N ASN A 85 3.17 7.93 -1.14
CA ASN A 85 3.86 8.40 0.05
C ASN A 85 4.55 7.27 0.82
N VAL A 86 3.86 6.14 1.03
CA VAL A 86 4.47 4.94 1.65
C VAL A 86 5.70 4.51 0.85
N TYR A 87 5.59 4.44 -0.47
CA TYR A 87 6.72 4.05 -1.31
C TYR A 87 7.87 5.06 -1.24
N ASN A 88 7.60 6.36 -1.29
CA ASN A 88 8.63 7.40 -1.15
C ASN A 88 9.41 7.22 0.16
N ILE A 89 8.73 6.99 1.27
CA ILE A 89 9.36 6.77 2.59
C ILE A 89 10.20 5.49 2.60
N LEU A 90 9.71 4.41 2.02
CA LEU A 90 10.43 3.14 1.95
C LEU A 90 11.67 3.26 1.06
N TYR A 91 11.55 3.92 -0.09
CA TYR A 91 12.66 4.14 -1.02
C TYR A 91 13.75 5.00 -0.39
N ASN A 92 13.39 6.06 0.34
CA ASN A 92 14.35 6.93 1.02
C ASN A 92 15.16 6.18 2.09
N TYR A 93 14.62 5.08 2.63
CA TYR A 93 15.38 4.22 3.54
C TYR A 93 16.31 3.27 2.78
N THR A 94 15.81 2.66 1.71
CA THR A 94 16.57 1.81 0.78
C THR A 94 15.87 1.75 -0.57
N PRO A 95 16.60 1.85 -1.70
CA PRO A 95 16.00 1.75 -3.03
C PRO A 95 15.68 0.32 -3.46
N LYS A 96 15.90 -0.68 -2.59
CA LYS A 96 15.78 -2.11 -2.90
C LYS A 96 14.34 -2.62 -2.77
N TRP A 97 13.45 -2.18 -3.66
CA TRP A 97 12.04 -2.59 -3.70
C TRP A 97 11.62 -3.10 -5.06
N ASN A 98 10.76 -4.13 -5.06
CA ASN A 98 9.87 -4.49 -6.17
C ASN A 98 8.44 -4.11 -5.75
N ILE A 99 7.83 -3.18 -6.46
CA ILE A 99 6.46 -2.71 -6.17
C ILE A 99 5.53 -3.39 -7.17
N PHE A 100 4.87 -4.46 -6.73
CA PHE A 100 3.84 -5.13 -7.52
C PHE A 100 2.51 -4.41 -7.32
N LEU A 101 2.13 -3.62 -8.30
CA LEU A 101 0.91 -2.82 -8.28
C LEU A 101 -0.20 -3.53 -9.04
N LEU A 102 -1.06 -4.22 -8.28
CA LEU A 102 -2.19 -4.99 -8.80
C LEU A 102 -3.42 -4.07 -8.91
N ILE A 103 -3.79 -3.73 -10.12
CA ILE A 103 -4.87 -2.77 -10.41
C ILE A 103 -5.82 -3.30 -11.50
N PRO A 104 -7.07 -2.84 -11.54
CA PRO A 104 -7.88 -2.96 -12.74
C PRO A 104 -7.22 -2.22 -13.92
N ALA A 105 -7.29 -2.79 -15.13
CA ALA A 105 -6.67 -2.18 -16.30
C ALA A 105 -7.17 -0.74 -16.57
N SER A 106 -8.43 -0.46 -16.25
CA SER A 106 -9.05 0.85 -16.42
C SER A 106 -8.47 1.95 -15.53
N LEU A 107 -7.74 1.60 -14.47
CA LEU A 107 -7.15 2.56 -13.53
C LEU A 107 -5.67 2.85 -13.81
N HIS A 108 -5.09 2.23 -14.84
CA HIS A 108 -3.66 2.33 -15.12
C HIS A 108 -3.23 3.77 -15.42
N ASP A 109 -3.86 4.43 -16.39
CA ASP A 109 -3.47 5.77 -16.84
C ASP A 109 -4.01 6.85 -15.90
N ASP A 110 -5.27 6.75 -15.53
CA ASP A 110 -5.95 7.62 -14.56
C ASP A 110 -6.69 6.75 -13.53
N PRO A 111 -6.35 6.82 -12.24
CA PRO A 111 -5.49 7.83 -11.62
C PRO A 111 -3.99 7.47 -11.55
N TRP A 112 -3.56 6.21 -11.76
CA TRP A 112 -2.26 5.75 -11.30
C TRP A 112 -1.06 6.43 -11.95
N LEU A 113 -0.91 6.41 -13.26
CA LEU A 113 0.24 7.10 -13.92
C LEU A 113 0.22 8.61 -13.67
N LYS A 114 -0.96 9.22 -13.69
CA LYS A 114 -1.13 10.63 -13.42
C LYS A 114 -0.68 11.01 -12.00
N ASP A 115 -1.11 10.25 -11.00
CA ASP A 115 -0.77 10.50 -9.61
C ASP A 115 0.70 10.16 -9.31
N ILE A 116 1.26 9.11 -9.91
CA ILE A 116 2.69 8.80 -9.81
C ILE A 116 3.53 9.98 -10.31
N ASN A 117 3.21 10.53 -11.48
CA ASN A 117 3.92 11.69 -12.03
C ASN A 117 3.80 12.94 -11.14
N ARG A 118 2.70 13.08 -10.41
CA ARG A 118 2.45 14.24 -9.54
C ARG A 118 3.07 14.10 -8.15
N TRP A 119 2.99 12.93 -7.55
CA TRP A 119 3.26 12.73 -6.12
C TRP A 119 4.52 11.94 -5.80
N MET A 120 5.09 11.22 -6.78
CA MET A 120 6.36 10.56 -6.58
C MET A 120 7.47 11.60 -6.45
N ALA A 121 8.38 11.39 -5.51
CA ALA A 121 9.52 12.28 -5.33
C ALA A 121 10.35 12.38 -6.60
N GLN A 122 10.70 13.61 -7.00
CA GLN A 122 11.39 13.87 -8.28
C GLN A 122 12.86 13.47 -8.21
N ASP A 123 13.45 13.44 -7.02
CA ASP A 123 14.77 12.86 -6.83
C ASP A 123 14.73 11.36 -7.18
N ASP A 124 15.60 10.93 -8.07
CA ASP A 124 15.66 9.54 -8.56
C ASP A 124 14.34 9.01 -9.17
N PHE A 125 13.49 9.90 -9.74
CA PHE A 125 12.17 9.51 -10.26
C PHE A 125 12.23 8.29 -11.17
N ASP A 126 13.13 8.27 -12.17
CA ASP A 126 13.23 7.15 -13.11
C ASP A 126 13.59 5.82 -12.42
N LYS A 127 14.45 5.86 -11.41
CA LYS A 127 14.82 4.67 -10.63
C LYS A 127 13.66 4.21 -9.73
N ARG A 128 12.91 5.14 -9.15
CA ARG A 128 11.71 4.84 -8.37
C ARG A 128 10.65 4.22 -9.26
N PHE A 129 10.40 4.83 -10.42
CA PHE A 129 9.40 4.33 -11.37
C PHE A 129 9.76 2.94 -11.92
N ALA A 130 11.05 2.68 -12.22
CA ALA A 130 11.53 1.39 -12.68
C ALA A 130 11.31 0.24 -11.69
N ASN A 131 11.08 0.54 -10.41
CA ASN A 131 10.74 -0.48 -9.41
C ASN A 131 9.24 -0.86 -9.44
N ILE A 132 8.38 -0.10 -10.14
CA ILE A 132 6.93 -0.34 -10.18
C ILE A 132 6.61 -1.31 -11.31
N ILE A 133 5.98 -2.40 -10.93
CA ILE A 133 5.58 -3.49 -11.81
C ILE A 133 4.05 -3.54 -11.83
N PHE A 134 3.44 -3.02 -12.89
CA PHE A 134 1.99 -3.02 -13.05
C PHE A 134 1.45 -4.40 -13.40
N ILE A 135 0.40 -4.84 -12.72
CA ILE A 135 -0.32 -6.09 -12.93
C ILE A 135 -1.80 -5.79 -13.09
N HIS A 136 -2.36 -6.05 -14.25
CA HIS A 136 -3.79 -5.92 -14.48
C HIS A 136 -4.49 -7.22 -14.07
N TYR A 137 -4.94 -7.30 -12.82
CA TYR A 137 -5.48 -8.54 -12.26
C TYR A 137 -6.84 -8.97 -12.86
N ASP A 138 -7.53 -8.08 -13.56
CA ASP A 138 -8.77 -8.34 -14.29
C ASP A 138 -8.53 -8.85 -15.71
N SER A 139 -7.28 -8.85 -16.21
CA SER A 139 -6.90 -9.38 -17.53
C SER A 139 -7.20 -10.88 -17.64
N PRO A 140 -7.57 -11.36 -18.83
CA PRO A 140 -7.73 -12.80 -19.12
C PRO A 140 -6.46 -13.64 -18.86
N PHE A 141 -5.29 -13.00 -18.84
CA PHE A 141 -3.98 -13.65 -18.68
C PHE A 141 -3.23 -13.17 -17.42
N ALA A 142 -3.96 -12.62 -16.44
CA ALA A 142 -3.39 -12.00 -15.26
C ALA A 142 -2.41 -12.89 -14.48
N ASP A 143 -2.72 -14.18 -14.32
CA ASP A 143 -1.86 -15.15 -13.64
C ASP A 143 -0.52 -15.37 -14.36
N ARG A 144 -0.56 -15.51 -15.68
CA ARG A 144 0.65 -15.71 -16.50
C ARG A 144 1.52 -14.46 -16.53
N ASP A 145 0.90 -13.30 -16.77
CA ASP A 145 1.59 -12.00 -16.76
C ASP A 145 2.25 -11.73 -15.40
N PHE A 146 1.52 -11.98 -14.32
CA PHE A 146 2.04 -11.86 -12.96
C PHE A 146 3.27 -12.75 -12.73
N LEU A 147 3.16 -14.05 -13.00
CA LEU A 147 4.26 -15.00 -12.77
C LEU A 147 5.48 -14.69 -13.66
N GLU A 148 5.27 -14.22 -14.88
CA GLU A 148 6.36 -13.80 -15.77
C GLU A 148 7.07 -12.56 -15.21
N LYS A 149 6.32 -11.55 -14.75
CA LYS A 149 6.87 -10.32 -14.18
C LYS A 149 7.61 -10.59 -12.86
N VAL A 150 7.07 -11.46 -12.03
CA VAL A 150 7.75 -11.88 -10.80
C VAL A 150 9.10 -12.57 -11.09
N LYS A 151 9.14 -13.48 -12.08
CA LYS A 151 10.38 -14.14 -12.48
C LYS A 151 11.44 -13.18 -13.04
N LYS A 152 11.01 -12.07 -13.64
CA LYS A 152 11.90 -11.02 -14.17
C LYS A 152 12.32 -10.00 -13.10
N ALA A 153 11.60 -9.94 -11.99
CA ALA A 153 11.88 -9.02 -10.91
C ALA A 153 13.23 -9.36 -10.23
N ASP A 154 13.87 -8.35 -9.70
CA ASP A 154 15.16 -8.51 -9.01
C ASP A 154 14.95 -9.21 -7.66
N ALA A 155 15.37 -10.45 -7.55
CA ALA A 155 15.25 -11.29 -6.35
C ALA A 155 16.02 -10.73 -5.13
N SER A 156 16.94 -9.77 -5.32
CA SER A 156 17.64 -9.11 -4.21
C SER A 156 16.82 -7.99 -3.54
N LYS A 157 15.69 -7.63 -4.13
CA LYS A 157 14.80 -6.57 -3.62
C LYS A 157 13.68 -7.15 -2.78
N THR A 158 13.20 -6.32 -1.83
CA THR A 158 12.03 -6.65 -1.01
C THR A 158 10.74 -6.33 -1.77
N SER A 159 9.74 -7.19 -1.65
CA SER A 159 8.46 -7.01 -2.33
C SER A 159 7.48 -6.14 -1.51
N LEU A 160 6.83 -5.19 -2.19
CA LEU A 160 5.63 -4.51 -1.72
C LEU A 160 4.49 -4.82 -2.70
N PHE A 161 3.49 -5.57 -2.23
CA PHE A 161 2.28 -5.83 -2.99
C PHE A 161 1.23 -4.78 -2.63
N VAL A 162 0.76 -4.07 -3.63
CA VAL A 162 -0.33 -3.10 -3.52
C VAL A 162 -1.50 -3.58 -4.35
N ILE A 163 -2.66 -3.75 -3.73
CA ILE A 163 -3.85 -4.25 -4.41
C ILE A 163 -4.94 -3.18 -4.35
N GLU A 164 -5.18 -2.52 -5.48
CA GLU A 164 -6.25 -1.54 -5.65
C GLU A 164 -7.58 -2.26 -5.83
N GLU A 165 -8.66 -1.65 -5.29
CA GLU A 165 -9.98 -2.28 -5.28
C GLU A 165 -9.92 -3.70 -4.70
N ALA A 166 -9.23 -3.84 -3.56
CA ALA A 166 -8.91 -5.14 -2.96
C ALA A 166 -10.14 -6.04 -2.78
N HIS A 167 -11.31 -5.45 -2.52
CA HIS A 167 -12.57 -6.18 -2.41
C HIS A 167 -12.93 -6.94 -3.70
N ARG A 168 -12.62 -6.36 -4.89
CA ARG A 168 -12.86 -7.01 -6.19
C ARG A 168 -11.90 -8.18 -6.40
N PHE A 169 -10.61 -7.96 -6.09
CA PHE A 169 -9.60 -9.00 -6.20
C PHE A 169 -9.91 -10.18 -5.28
N ILE A 170 -10.20 -9.94 -4.01
CA ILE A 170 -10.52 -10.98 -3.01
C ILE A 170 -11.81 -11.72 -3.38
N ASN A 171 -12.82 -11.02 -3.87
CA ASN A 171 -14.03 -11.68 -4.37
C ASN A 171 -13.73 -12.63 -5.56
N ASN A 172 -12.83 -12.23 -6.46
CA ASN A 172 -12.38 -13.12 -7.54
C ASN A 172 -11.64 -14.35 -7.01
N VAL A 173 -10.78 -14.19 -5.98
CA VAL A 173 -10.13 -15.32 -5.30
C VAL A 173 -11.17 -16.27 -4.72
N HIS A 174 -12.13 -15.74 -3.96
CA HIS A 174 -13.20 -16.52 -3.36
C HIS A 174 -14.01 -17.30 -4.41
N ASN A 175 -14.37 -16.65 -5.51
CA ASN A 175 -15.10 -17.29 -6.62
C ASN A 175 -14.27 -18.37 -7.29
N ASN A 176 -12.97 -18.19 -7.46
CA ASN A 176 -12.07 -19.21 -8.02
C ASN A 176 -12.00 -20.45 -7.13
N VAL A 177 -11.93 -20.26 -5.82
CA VAL A 177 -11.92 -21.37 -4.84
C VAL A 177 -13.25 -22.10 -4.85
N SER A 178 -14.38 -21.39 -4.83
CA SER A 178 -15.72 -21.95 -4.67
C SER A 178 -16.23 -22.65 -5.94
N SER A 179 -16.00 -22.08 -7.11
CA SER A 179 -16.60 -22.56 -8.37
C SER A 179 -15.77 -23.60 -9.10
N LYS A 180 -14.52 -23.83 -8.69
CA LYS A 180 -13.54 -24.65 -9.43
C LYS A 180 -13.31 -24.23 -10.90
N LYS A 181 -13.84 -23.07 -11.30
CA LYS A 181 -13.71 -22.51 -12.65
C LYS A 181 -12.75 -21.32 -12.61
N GLY A 182 -11.64 -21.46 -13.33
CA GLY A 182 -10.58 -20.46 -13.36
C GLY A 182 -9.81 -20.42 -12.02
N LYS A 183 -8.53 -20.12 -12.09
CA LYS A 183 -7.65 -20.06 -10.90
C LYS A 183 -6.80 -18.80 -10.90
N ARG A 184 -7.02 -17.85 -11.80
CA ARG A 184 -6.14 -16.72 -12.02
C ARG A 184 -5.88 -15.90 -10.74
N ALA A 185 -6.94 -15.41 -10.12
CA ALA A 185 -6.81 -14.63 -8.90
C ALA A 185 -6.25 -15.48 -7.74
N GLN A 186 -6.62 -16.77 -7.66
CA GLN A 186 -6.10 -17.70 -6.68
C GLN A 186 -4.58 -17.89 -6.85
N VAL A 187 -4.07 -18.08 -8.06
CA VAL A 187 -2.64 -18.26 -8.32
C VAL A 187 -1.84 -17.05 -7.83
N ILE A 188 -2.33 -15.84 -8.12
CA ILE A 188 -1.69 -14.60 -7.65
C ILE A 188 -1.72 -14.53 -6.12
N TYR A 189 -2.87 -14.82 -5.53
CA TYR A 189 -3.04 -14.80 -4.08
C TYR A 189 -2.12 -15.81 -3.38
N ASP A 190 -2.08 -17.06 -3.86
CA ASP A 190 -1.26 -18.12 -3.28
C ASP A 190 0.24 -17.75 -3.35
N TYR A 191 0.68 -17.14 -4.47
CA TYR A 191 2.03 -16.64 -4.59
C TYR A 191 2.34 -15.55 -3.54
N ILE A 192 1.47 -14.55 -3.38
CA ILE A 192 1.66 -13.47 -2.40
C ILE A 192 1.75 -14.05 -0.99
N GLN A 193 0.91 -15.04 -0.66
CA GLN A 193 0.93 -15.70 0.65
C GLN A 193 2.23 -16.48 0.87
N GLN A 194 2.74 -17.15 -0.17
CA GLN A 194 4.00 -17.88 -0.09
C GLN A 194 5.18 -16.92 0.10
N GLU A 195 5.28 -15.88 -0.71
CA GLU A 195 6.30 -14.83 -0.60
C GLU A 195 6.33 -14.21 0.79
N LYS A 196 5.14 -13.97 1.38
CA LYS A 196 5.00 -13.43 2.73
C LYS A 196 5.53 -14.38 3.81
N LYS A 197 5.38 -15.69 3.64
CA LYS A 197 5.91 -16.70 4.56
C LYS A 197 7.42 -16.83 4.47
N GLU A 198 7.98 -16.75 3.28
CA GLU A 198 9.40 -16.88 3.01
C GLU A 198 10.18 -15.61 3.36
N ASN A 199 9.59 -14.44 3.17
CA ASN A 199 10.21 -13.16 3.40
C ASN A 199 9.37 -12.29 4.36
N SER A 200 9.75 -12.26 5.63
CA SER A 200 9.06 -11.50 6.68
C SER A 200 9.09 -9.98 6.47
N ASN A 201 9.92 -9.46 5.57
CA ASN A 201 9.98 -8.04 5.23
C ASN A 201 9.02 -7.65 4.10
N THR A 202 8.46 -8.62 3.40
CA THR A 202 7.43 -8.39 2.37
C THR A 202 6.24 -7.66 2.99
N ARG A 203 5.74 -6.66 2.27
CA ARG A 203 4.60 -5.83 2.69
C ARG A 203 3.42 -6.03 1.78
N ILE A 204 2.23 -5.94 2.38
CA ILE A 204 0.96 -5.99 1.65
C ILE A 204 0.12 -4.77 2.01
N MET A 205 -0.32 -4.04 1.00
CA MET A 205 -1.19 -2.88 1.16
C MET A 205 -2.46 -3.09 0.32
N LEU A 206 -3.60 -3.15 0.98
CA LEU A 206 -4.91 -3.29 0.36
C LEU A 206 -5.60 -1.92 0.35
N LEU A 207 -6.09 -1.51 -0.83
CA LEU A 207 -6.75 -0.22 -1.06
C LEU A 207 -8.21 -0.42 -1.48
#